data_a96a8987157c7eebbfc9ec599d162939
#
_entry.id   a96a8987157c7eebbfc9ec599d162939
#
_cell.length_a   1.000
_cell.length_b   1.000
_cell.length_c   1.000
_cell.angle_alpha   90.00
_cell.angle_beta   90.00
_cell.angle_gamma   90.00
#
_symmetry.space_group_name_H-M   'P 1'
#
loop_
_entity.id
_entity.type
_entity.pdbx_description
1 polymer ?
#
loop_
_entity_poly.entity_id
_entity_poly.type
_entity_poly.pdbx_seq_one_letter_code
_entity_poly.pdbx_strand_id
1 'polypeptide(L)'
;MRFFNTKKGLLTLGIIAGLGAALLAYLGNPKNMAFCIACFIRDTSGSMKFHNAEVVQYFRPEIVGIILGAFLISLFTKEYRSTGGSSPVIRFFLGVIMMVCALVFLGCPLRMILRMSAGDISSYVGFVGFAAGVATGSFFLRKGFSLGRAYPVKKENGYVLPIVVAVLFALVIAVPSLYVFSKKGPGSMHAVWYAALGVGLVFGVIAQKSRMCFAGSLRDIILLKDFRLFSVIGGIFIVMLIYNIATENFKFVAFGPIAHAQTIWNILSMYAVGFCAVLLGGCPLRQLVLAGTGSSDSVITVLGMFVGAAFAHNFKLAAGAAAVENAAKGIKAAAGGPGINGQIFVIISIIALFIVAFYGVKREKNK
;
A
#
# COMPACT_ATOMS: atom_id res chain seq x y z
N MET A 1 15.93 22.36 5.66
CA MET A 1 14.52 21.87 5.74
C MET A 1 13.56 22.53 4.73
N ARG A 2 13.71 23.82 4.38
CA ARG A 2 12.81 24.49 3.39
C ARG A 2 12.79 23.83 2.00
N PHE A 3 13.94 23.33 1.50
CA PHE A 3 14.04 22.72 0.16
C PHE A 3 13.09 21.52 -0.02
N PHE A 4 13.03 20.58 0.94
CA PHE A 4 12.19 19.38 0.85
C PHE A 4 10.67 19.64 0.87
N ASN A 5 10.25 20.88 1.13
CA ASN A 5 8.84 21.29 1.04
C ASN A 5 8.51 22.01 -0.27
N THR A 6 9.49 22.21 -1.15
CA THR A 6 9.28 22.78 -2.48
C THR A 6 8.89 21.71 -3.49
N LYS A 7 8.24 22.09 -4.61
CA LYS A 7 7.95 21.15 -5.71
C LYS A 7 9.21 20.46 -6.23
N LYS A 8 10.32 21.20 -6.38
CA LYS A 8 11.62 20.64 -6.83
C LYS A 8 12.17 19.63 -5.82
N GLY A 9 12.20 19.97 -4.55
CA GLY A 9 12.67 19.05 -3.50
C GLY A 9 11.84 17.78 -3.37
N LEU A 10 10.52 17.91 -3.46
CA LEU A 10 9.61 16.77 -3.46
C LEU A 10 9.77 15.90 -4.70
N LEU A 11 9.99 16.49 -5.89
CA LEU A 11 10.30 15.75 -7.11
C LEU A 11 11.61 14.96 -6.95
N THR A 12 12.67 15.58 -6.40
CA THR A 12 13.95 14.91 -6.11
C THR A 12 13.77 13.72 -5.18
N LEU A 13 12.99 13.87 -4.10
CA LEU A 13 12.67 12.74 -3.22
C LEU A 13 11.91 11.63 -3.95
N GLY A 14 11.00 11.98 -4.85
CA GLY A 14 10.30 11.03 -5.72
C GLY A 14 11.26 10.30 -6.66
N ILE A 15 12.23 11.00 -7.25
CA ILE A 15 13.27 10.40 -8.11
C ILE A 15 14.08 9.37 -7.29
N ILE A 16 14.56 9.74 -6.11
CA ILE A 16 15.33 8.81 -5.25
C ILE A 16 14.50 7.59 -4.86
N ALA A 17 13.22 7.78 -4.51
CA ALA A 17 12.31 6.68 -4.23
C ALA A 17 12.07 5.78 -5.45
N GLY A 18 11.96 6.36 -6.65
CA GLY A 18 11.86 5.65 -7.92
C GLY A 18 13.11 4.84 -8.25
N LEU A 19 14.31 5.40 -8.00
CA LEU A 19 15.58 4.67 -8.15
C LEU A 19 15.65 3.47 -7.19
N GLY A 20 15.17 3.61 -5.95
CA GLY A 20 15.03 2.49 -5.02
C GLY A 20 14.10 1.40 -5.55
N ALA A 21 12.98 1.77 -6.16
CA ALA A 21 12.06 0.81 -6.78
C ALA A 21 12.70 0.11 -7.99
N ALA A 22 13.39 0.84 -8.86
CA ALA A 22 14.11 0.27 -10.00
C ALA A 22 15.21 -0.69 -9.55
N LEU A 23 15.98 -0.31 -8.52
CA LEU A 23 17.01 -1.16 -7.92
C LEU A 23 16.44 -2.48 -7.39
N LEU A 24 15.32 -2.45 -6.66
CA LEU A 24 14.66 -3.66 -6.16
C LEU A 24 14.15 -4.55 -7.31
N ALA A 25 13.60 -3.95 -8.37
CA ALA A 25 13.18 -4.69 -9.57
C ALA A 25 14.38 -5.35 -10.27
N TYR A 26 15.52 -4.67 -10.34
CA TYR A 26 16.76 -5.19 -10.90
C TYR A 26 17.33 -6.33 -10.04
N LEU A 27 17.26 -6.22 -8.72
CA LEU A 27 17.80 -7.20 -7.76
C LEU A 27 16.89 -8.43 -7.55
N GLY A 28 15.73 -8.52 -8.23
CA GLY A 28 14.92 -9.73 -8.24
C GLY A 28 13.49 -9.59 -7.73
N ASN A 29 13.05 -8.42 -7.25
CA ASN A 29 11.63 -8.21 -6.99
C ASN A 29 10.82 -8.29 -8.29
N PRO A 30 9.55 -8.76 -8.27
CA PRO A 30 8.74 -8.83 -9.50
C PRO A 30 8.69 -7.47 -10.22
N LYS A 31 8.89 -7.46 -11.54
CA LYS A 31 9.14 -6.26 -12.36
C LYS A 31 8.15 -5.12 -12.14
N ASN A 32 6.85 -5.39 -12.05
CA ASN A 32 5.83 -4.37 -11.79
C ASN A 32 5.32 -4.39 -10.34
N MET A 33 6.07 -4.97 -9.40
CA MET A 33 5.76 -5.08 -7.98
C MET A 33 7.00 -4.73 -7.11
N ALA A 34 7.93 -3.95 -7.66
CA ALA A 34 9.18 -3.57 -7.01
C ALA A 34 8.97 -3.01 -5.60
N PHE A 35 7.94 -2.14 -5.45
CA PHE A 35 7.38 -1.71 -4.17
C PHE A 35 5.86 -1.85 -4.20
N CYS A 36 5.29 -2.72 -3.38
CA CYS A 36 3.84 -2.84 -3.21
C CYS A 36 3.50 -3.12 -1.75
N ILE A 37 3.00 -2.12 -1.05
CA ILE A 37 2.73 -2.24 0.38
C ILE A 37 1.71 -3.35 0.67
N ALA A 38 0.60 -3.39 -0.07
CA ALA A 38 -0.42 -4.44 0.12
C ALA A 38 0.15 -5.84 -0.15
N CYS A 39 0.89 -6.01 -1.27
CA CYS A 39 1.49 -7.31 -1.60
C CYS A 39 2.54 -7.72 -0.57
N PHE A 40 3.32 -6.78 -0.06
CA PHE A 40 4.37 -7.08 0.92
C PHE A 40 3.80 -7.43 2.30
N ILE A 41 2.74 -6.74 2.75
CA ILE A 41 2.02 -7.13 3.98
C ILE A 41 1.39 -8.51 3.80
N ARG A 42 0.79 -8.81 2.63
CA ARG A 42 0.24 -10.12 2.29
C ARG A 42 1.30 -11.22 2.36
N ASP A 43 2.43 -11.01 1.68
CA ASP A 43 3.51 -11.98 1.63
C ASP A 43 4.08 -12.26 3.04
N THR A 44 4.22 -11.20 3.85
CA THR A 44 4.64 -11.30 5.26
C THR A 44 3.63 -12.09 6.10
N SER A 45 2.32 -11.79 5.95
CA SER A 45 1.25 -12.54 6.61
C SER A 45 1.28 -14.03 6.25
N GLY A 46 1.50 -14.36 4.98
CA GLY A 46 1.64 -15.74 4.52
C GLY A 46 2.90 -16.44 5.03
N SER A 47 4.04 -15.73 5.06
CA SER A 47 5.28 -16.27 5.64
C SER A 47 5.11 -16.63 7.12
N MET A 48 4.32 -15.83 7.85
CA MET A 48 3.98 -16.09 9.25
C MET A 48 2.84 -17.11 9.44
N LYS A 49 2.44 -17.84 8.39
CA LYS A 49 1.42 -18.91 8.39
C LYS A 49 -0.01 -18.45 8.66
N PHE A 50 -0.33 -17.16 8.51
CA PHE A 50 -1.71 -16.66 8.65
C PHE A 50 -2.59 -17.01 7.44
N HIS A 51 -1.99 -17.41 6.30
CA HIS A 51 -2.68 -17.99 5.16
C HIS A 51 -1.77 -18.98 4.41
N ASN A 52 -2.38 -19.91 3.65
CA ASN A 52 -1.69 -21.00 2.96
C ASN A 52 -1.57 -20.80 1.44
N ALA A 53 -1.59 -19.55 0.95
CA ALA A 53 -1.40 -19.28 -0.47
C ALA A 53 0.08 -19.42 -0.86
N GLU A 54 0.49 -20.61 -1.29
CA GLU A 54 1.89 -21.06 -1.52
C GLU A 54 2.73 -20.13 -2.40
N VAL A 55 2.10 -19.36 -3.30
CA VAL A 55 2.81 -18.50 -4.26
C VAL A 55 3.12 -17.10 -3.72
N VAL A 56 2.67 -16.74 -2.51
CA VAL A 56 2.76 -15.40 -1.93
C VAL A 56 3.12 -15.43 -0.44
N GLN A 57 4.14 -16.21 -0.10
CA GLN A 57 4.66 -16.38 1.25
C GLN A 57 6.15 -16.02 1.27
N TYR A 58 6.45 -14.83 1.75
CA TYR A 58 7.81 -14.34 1.96
C TYR A 58 7.80 -13.19 2.98
N PHE A 59 8.65 -13.26 3.99
CA PHE A 59 8.78 -12.17 4.94
C PHE A 59 9.52 -11.01 4.28
N ARG A 60 8.81 -9.90 4.02
CA ARG A 60 9.31 -8.76 3.23
C ARG A 60 10.12 -7.77 4.07
N PRO A 61 11.47 -7.76 3.95
CA PRO A 61 12.32 -6.83 4.70
C PRO A 61 12.04 -5.36 4.37
N GLU A 62 11.48 -5.08 3.18
CA GLU A 62 11.12 -3.72 2.75
C GLU A 62 10.10 -3.08 3.70
N ILE A 63 9.12 -3.85 4.22
CA ILE A 63 8.11 -3.34 5.18
C ILE A 63 8.78 -2.96 6.49
N VAL A 64 9.67 -3.82 6.99
CA VAL A 64 10.47 -3.55 8.19
C VAL A 64 11.28 -2.28 8.00
N GLY A 65 11.99 -2.17 6.85
CA GLY A 65 12.78 -1.01 6.50
C GLY A 65 11.96 0.28 6.47
N ILE A 66 10.77 0.28 5.84
CA ILE A 66 9.89 1.46 5.78
C ILE A 66 9.50 1.92 7.19
N ILE A 67 9.07 1.01 8.06
CA ILE A 67 8.65 1.33 9.43
C ILE A 67 9.84 1.87 10.24
N LEU A 68 10.99 1.17 10.21
CA LEU A 68 12.18 1.56 10.94
C LEU A 68 12.80 2.85 10.39
N GLY A 69 12.83 3.05 9.07
CA GLY A 69 13.32 4.28 8.45
C GLY A 69 12.48 5.50 8.83
N ALA A 70 11.16 5.36 8.81
CA ALA A 70 10.25 6.41 9.28
C ALA A 70 10.41 6.67 10.78
N PHE A 71 10.56 5.63 11.59
CA PHE A 71 10.80 5.73 13.03
C PHE A 71 12.11 6.48 13.33
N LEU A 72 13.22 6.03 12.78
CA LEU A 72 14.54 6.61 13.03
C LEU A 72 14.59 8.08 12.60
N ILE A 73 14.15 8.41 11.38
CA ILE A 73 14.20 9.81 10.93
C ILE A 73 13.30 10.71 11.78
N SER A 74 12.16 10.21 12.27
CA SER A 74 11.27 10.98 13.13
C SER A 74 11.90 11.29 14.50
N LEU A 75 12.69 10.36 15.05
CA LEU A 75 13.46 10.59 16.27
C LEU A 75 14.57 11.64 16.05
N PHE A 76 15.39 11.46 15.00
CA PHE A 76 16.50 12.37 14.70
C PHE A 76 16.04 13.81 14.41
N THR A 77 14.86 13.96 13.77
CA THR A 77 14.32 15.29 13.43
C THR A 77 13.36 15.83 14.47
N LYS A 78 13.21 15.16 15.62
CA LYS A 78 12.28 15.53 16.71
C LYS A 78 10.83 15.66 16.24
N GLU A 79 10.44 14.93 15.18
CA GLU A 79 9.08 14.87 14.64
C GLU A 79 8.27 13.72 15.25
N TYR A 80 8.90 12.84 16.01
CA TYR A 80 8.25 11.70 16.65
C TYR A 80 7.16 12.18 17.62
N ARG A 81 5.94 11.66 17.44
CA ARG A 81 4.79 11.99 18.30
C ARG A 81 3.95 10.74 18.55
N SER A 82 3.93 10.27 19.78
CA SER A 82 3.03 9.21 20.18
C SER A 82 1.62 9.76 20.36
N THR A 83 0.69 9.32 19.50
CA THR A 83 -0.70 9.77 19.48
C THR A 83 -1.65 8.59 19.26
N GLY A 84 -2.87 8.70 19.77
CA GLY A 84 -3.91 7.69 19.59
C GLY A 84 -5.25 8.14 20.19
N GLY A 85 -6.28 7.31 20.07
CA GLY A 85 -7.58 7.54 20.71
C GLY A 85 -8.72 7.81 19.74
N SER A 86 -8.50 7.80 18.41
CA SER A 86 -9.59 7.86 17.45
C SER A 86 -10.13 6.45 17.18
N SER A 87 -11.42 6.29 17.14
CA SER A 87 -12.24 5.10 16.77
C SER A 87 -11.48 3.82 16.36
N PRO A 88 -10.88 3.05 17.28
CA PRO A 88 -9.97 1.95 16.94
C PRO A 88 -10.67 0.84 16.15
N VAL A 89 -11.90 0.49 16.50
CA VAL A 89 -12.67 -0.56 15.84
C VAL A 89 -12.92 -0.19 14.38
N ILE A 90 -13.35 1.05 14.11
CA ILE A 90 -13.61 1.50 12.74
C ILE A 90 -12.29 1.50 11.95
N ARG A 91 -11.18 1.96 12.52
CA ARG A 91 -9.86 1.95 11.87
C ARG A 91 -9.39 0.54 11.52
N PHE A 92 -9.60 -0.43 12.40
CA PHE A 92 -9.27 -1.82 12.13
C PHE A 92 -10.06 -2.35 10.93
N PHE A 93 -11.38 -2.20 10.93
CA PHE A 93 -12.22 -2.68 9.82
C PHE A 93 -11.95 -1.93 8.50
N LEU A 94 -11.71 -0.62 8.54
CA LEU A 94 -11.27 0.11 7.37
C LEU A 94 -9.91 -0.39 6.85
N GLY A 95 -9.00 -0.79 7.73
CA GLY A 95 -7.75 -1.45 7.38
C GLY A 95 -7.97 -2.78 6.64
N VAL A 96 -8.89 -3.62 7.14
CA VAL A 96 -9.31 -4.88 6.48
C VAL A 96 -9.88 -4.59 5.09
N ILE A 97 -10.84 -3.67 4.98
CA ILE A 97 -11.47 -3.28 3.71
C ILE A 97 -10.41 -2.79 2.71
N MET A 98 -9.55 -1.87 3.13
CA MET A 98 -8.49 -1.31 2.29
C MET A 98 -7.56 -2.40 1.75
N MET A 99 -7.22 -3.38 2.61
CA MET A 99 -6.33 -4.46 2.22
C MET A 99 -6.98 -5.44 1.26
N VAL A 100 -8.19 -5.92 1.56
CA VAL A 100 -8.89 -6.88 0.68
C VAL A 100 -9.16 -6.24 -0.68
N CYS A 101 -9.66 -5.01 -0.74
CA CYS A 101 -9.89 -4.31 -2.00
C CYS A 101 -8.58 -4.08 -2.79
N ALA A 102 -7.47 -3.77 -2.12
CA ALA A 102 -6.16 -3.68 -2.77
C ALA A 102 -5.69 -5.05 -3.33
N LEU A 103 -6.03 -6.17 -2.68
CA LEU A 103 -5.72 -7.52 -3.17
C LEU A 103 -6.68 -7.99 -4.26
N VAL A 104 -7.88 -7.43 -4.36
CA VAL A 104 -8.76 -7.60 -5.53
C VAL A 104 -8.15 -6.91 -6.75
N PHE A 105 -7.60 -5.72 -6.63
CA PHE A 105 -6.86 -5.04 -7.71
C PHE A 105 -5.48 -5.68 -7.98
N LEU A 106 -4.99 -6.53 -7.09
CA LEU A 106 -3.63 -7.08 -7.06
C LEU A 106 -2.57 -5.99 -6.87
N GLY A 107 -2.84 -4.96 -6.06
CA GLY A 107 -1.85 -3.94 -5.75
C GLY A 107 -2.39 -2.74 -4.97
N CYS A 108 -1.50 -2.05 -4.26
CA CYS A 108 -1.80 -0.77 -3.62
C CYS A 108 -1.62 0.41 -4.61
N PRO A 109 -2.02 1.65 -4.25
CA PRO A 109 -1.84 2.82 -5.12
C PRO A 109 -0.38 3.06 -5.56
N LEU A 110 0.62 2.72 -4.74
CA LEU A 110 2.02 2.80 -5.15
C LEU A 110 2.30 1.86 -6.32
N ARG A 111 1.92 0.59 -6.19
CA ARG A 111 2.08 -0.39 -7.27
C ARG A 111 1.30 -0.02 -8.52
N MET A 112 0.11 0.56 -8.37
CA MET A 112 -0.67 1.05 -9.50
C MET A 112 0.15 2.02 -10.38
N ILE A 113 0.88 2.96 -9.76
CA ILE A 113 1.77 3.90 -10.48
C ILE A 113 2.93 3.15 -11.16
N LEU A 114 3.52 2.15 -10.51
CA LEU A 114 4.57 1.32 -11.12
C LEU A 114 4.05 0.53 -12.33
N ARG A 115 2.83 0.02 -12.26
CA ARG A 115 2.16 -0.66 -13.38
C ARG A 115 1.85 0.30 -14.52
N MET A 116 1.38 1.52 -14.21
CA MET A 116 1.14 2.57 -15.21
C MET A 116 2.43 2.91 -15.97
N SER A 117 3.57 3.00 -15.26
CA SER A 117 4.89 3.27 -15.88
C SER A 117 5.39 2.13 -16.78
N ALA A 118 4.79 0.94 -16.70
CA ALA A 118 5.08 -0.20 -17.57
C ALA A 118 4.08 -0.37 -18.74
N GLY A 119 3.07 0.52 -18.86
CA GLY A 119 2.07 0.48 -19.93
C GLY A 119 0.89 -0.46 -19.67
N ASP A 120 0.68 -0.90 -18.43
CA ASP A 120 -0.45 -1.76 -18.04
C ASP A 120 -1.77 -0.97 -18.03
N ILE A 121 -2.64 -1.19 -19.03
CA ILE A 121 -3.91 -0.46 -19.20
C ILE A 121 -4.84 -0.68 -18.00
N SER A 122 -4.86 -1.89 -17.42
CA SER A 122 -5.70 -2.16 -16.24
C SER A 122 -5.36 -1.27 -15.04
N SER A 123 -4.13 -0.77 -14.96
CA SER A 123 -3.72 0.15 -13.91
C SER A 123 -4.19 1.60 -14.14
N TYR A 124 -4.29 2.06 -15.39
CA TYR A 124 -4.89 3.36 -15.71
C TYR A 124 -6.39 3.35 -15.39
N VAL A 125 -7.06 2.25 -15.71
CA VAL A 125 -8.46 2.03 -15.34
C VAL A 125 -8.64 2.03 -13.83
N GLY A 126 -7.77 1.33 -13.09
CA GLY A 126 -7.74 1.35 -11.64
C GLY A 126 -7.49 2.76 -11.06
N PHE A 127 -6.65 3.57 -11.72
CA PHE A 127 -6.41 4.97 -11.33
C PHE A 127 -7.67 5.83 -11.40
N VAL A 128 -8.49 5.66 -12.43
CA VAL A 128 -9.79 6.35 -12.53
C VAL A 128 -10.69 6.00 -11.33
N GLY A 129 -10.80 4.71 -11.00
CA GLY A 129 -11.54 4.27 -9.81
C GLY A 129 -10.98 4.87 -8.53
N PHE A 130 -9.66 4.82 -8.36
CA PHE A 130 -8.98 5.38 -7.19
C PHE A 130 -9.22 6.90 -7.04
N ALA A 131 -9.10 7.66 -8.13
CA ALA A 131 -9.34 9.10 -8.13
C ALA A 131 -10.80 9.43 -7.78
N ALA A 132 -11.76 8.69 -8.33
CA ALA A 132 -13.17 8.81 -7.99
C ALA A 132 -13.44 8.52 -6.50
N GLY A 133 -12.82 7.46 -5.94
CA GLY A 133 -12.92 7.14 -4.52
C GLY A 133 -12.33 8.23 -3.63
N VAL A 134 -11.17 8.79 -3.99
CA VAL A 134 -10.56 9.92 -3.29
C VAL A 134 -11.46 11.16 -3.36
N ALA A 135 -12.08 11.43 -4.50
CA ALA A 135 -13.03 12.56 -4.66
C ALA A 135 -14.25 12.38 -3.74
N THR A 136 -14.83 11.18 -3.69
CA THR A 136 -15.92 10.85 -2.78
C THR A 136 -15.53 11.06 -1.32
N GLY A 137 -14.38 10.53 -0.90
CA GLY A 137 -13.87 10.74 0.46
C GLY A 137 -13.63 12.22 0.78
N SER A 138 -13.09 12.98 -0.18
CA SER A 138 -12.87 14.42 -0.06
C SER A 138 -14.17 15.22 0.10
N PHE A 139 -15.24 14.78 -0.57
CA PHE A 139 -16.58 15.35 -0.37
C PHE A 139 -17.06 15.15 1.08
N PHE A 140 -16.91 13.96 1.66
CA PHE A 140 -17.28 13.72 3.05
C PHE A 140 -16.39 14.49 4.04
N LEU A 141 -15.11 14.69 3.76
CA LEU A 141 -14.25 15.56 4.58
C LEU A 141 -14.77 17.01 4.59
N ARG A 142 -15.19 17.54 3.43
CA ARG A 142 -15.83 18.89 3.36
C ARG A 142 -17.14 18.95 4.16
N LYS A 143 -17.85 17.85 4.29
CA LYS A 143 -19.08 17.75 5.11
C LYS A 143 -18.79 17.58 6.61
N GLY A 144 -17.51 17.60 7.03
CA GLY A 144 -17.11 17.50 8.43
C GLY A 144 -16.90 16.06 8.91
N PHE A 145 -16.64 15.09 8.01
CA PHE A 145 -16.31 13.73 8.42
C PHE A 145 -15.06 13.68 9.31
N SER A 146 -15.16 12.96 10.44
CA SER A 146 -14.05 12.68 11.33
C SER A 146 -14.19 11.30 11.99
N LEU A 147 -13.07 10.59 12.15
CA LEU A 147 -13.00 9.36 12.97
C LEU A 147 -12.81 9.68 14.47
N GLY A 148 -12.76 10.95 14.85
CA GLY A 148 -12.46 11.43 16.19
C GLY A 148 -11.04 11.99 16.30
N ARG A 149 -10.78 12.68 17.42
CA ARG A 149 -9.49 13.30 17.68
C ARG A 149 -8.50 12.28 18.22
N ALA A 150 -7.24 12.40 17.79
CA ALA A 150 -6.12 11.72 18.39
C ALA A 150 -5.52 12.62 19.49
N TYR A 151 -5.15 12.02 20.61
CA TYR A 151 -4.56 12.68 21.77
C TYR A 151 -3.11 12.22 21.95
N PRO A 152 -2.23 13.03 22.56
CA PRO A 152 -0.92 12.55 22.97
C PRO A 152 -1.06 11.39 23.97
N VAL A 153 -0.31 10.32 23.73
CA VAL A 153 -0.22 9.16 24.64
C VAL A 153 1.23 8.97 25.07
N LYS A 154 1.49 8.07 26.02
CA LYS A 154 2.85 7.76 26.46
C LYS A 154 3.74 7.38 25.29
N LYS A 155 5.00 7.83 25.30
CA LYS A 155 5.97 7.61 24.20
C LYS A 155 6.17 6.13 23.90
N GLU A 156 6.13 5.29 24.92
CA GLU A 156 6.32 3.85 24.87
C GLU A 156 5.29 3.16 23.95
N ASN A 157 4.05 3.65 23.91
CA ASN A 157 3.00 3.09 23.06
C ASN A 157 3.36 3.18 21.56
N GLY A 158 4.06 4.24 21.16
CA GLY A 158 4.48 4.40 19.78
C GLY A 158 5.73 3.57 19.40
N TYR A 159 6.51 3.09 20.38
CA TYR A 159 7.67 2.22 20.12
C TYR A 159 7.28 0.77 19.85
N VAL A 160 6.07 0.36 20.23
CA VAL A 160 5.64 -1.05 20.16
C VAL A 160 5.79 -1.61 18.74
N LEU A 161 5.23 -0.98 17.72
CA LEU A 161 5.30 -1.53 16.37
C LEU A 161 6.72 -1.56 15.80
N PRO A 162 7.55 -0.49 15.87
CA PRO A 162 8.95 -0.56 15.45
C PRO A 162 9.74 -1.69 16.12
N ILE A 163 9.55 -1.90 17.43
CA ILE A 163 10.21 -2.99 18.17
C ILE A 163 9.70 -4.34 17.70
N VAL A 164 8.38 -4.54 17.60
CA VAL A 164 7.79 -5.80 17.16
C VAL A 164 8.29 -6.20 15.77
N VAL A 165 8.31 -5.28 14.81
CA VAL A 165 8.77 -5.63 13.45
C VAL A 165 10.28 -5.91 13.41
N ALA A 166 11.08 -5.21 14.23
CA ALA A 166 12.51 -5.49 14.35
C ALA A 166 12.78 -6.88 14.96
N VAL A 167 12.04 -7.24 16.02
CA VAL A 167 12.13 -8.57 16.65
C VAL A 167 11.68 -9.67 15.69
N LEU A 168 10.54 -9.49 15.01
CA LEU A 168 10.07 -10.47 14.01
C LEU A 168 11.08 -10.66 12.89
N PHE A 169 11.72 -9.61 12.43
CA PHE A 169 12.75 -9.70 11.41
C PHE A 169 14.03 -10.40 11.93
N ALA A 170 14.44 -10.11 13.16
CA ALA A 170 15.56 -10.82 13.79
C ALA A 170 15.26 -12.32 13.92
N LEU A 171 14.01 -12.69 14.24
CA LEU A 171 13.57 -14.10 14.30
C LEU A 171 13.59 -14.77 12.91
N VAL A 172 13.25 -14.06 11.82
CA VAL A 172 13.37 -14.59 10.45
C VAL A 172 14.81 -14.97 10.12
N ILE A 173 15.77 -14.17 10.57
CA ILE A 173 17.21 -14.44 10.33
C ILE A 173 17.71 -15.55 11.25
N ALA A 174 17.36 -15.51 12.54
CA ALA A 174 17.88 -16.45 13.55
C ALA A 174 17.22 -17.83 13.47
N VAL A 175 15.92 -17.90 13.20
CA VAL A 175 15.13 -19.14 13.19
C VAL A 175 14.20 -19.19 11.97
N PRO A 176 14.76 -19.36 10.74
CA PRO A 176 13.96 -19.36 9.50
C PRO A 176 12.88 -20.44 9.46
N SER A 177 13.03 -21.54 10.21
CA SER A 177 12.07 -22.65 10.28
C SER A 177 10.70 -22.28 10.85
N LEU A 178 10.60 -21.17 11.58
CA LEU A 178 9.32 -20.64 12.05
C LEU A 178 8.46 -20.08 10.92
N TYR A 179 9.05 -19.75 9.78
CA TYR A 179 8.44 -19.08 8.65
C TYR A 179 8.31 -19.99 7.44
N VAL A 180 7.41 -19.65 6.54
CA VAL A 180 7.25 -20.34 5.25
C VAL A 180 7.70 -19.42 4.13
N PHE A 181 8.41 -20.02 3.16
CA PHE A 181 8.90 -19.30 1.98
C PHE A 181 8.42 -19.97 0.71
N SER A 182 7.85 -19.18 -0.20
CA SER A 182 7.37 -19.65 -1.50
C SER A 182 8.52 -20.18 -2.35
N LYS A 183 8.30 -21.32 -3.00
CA LYS A 183 9.25 -21.90 -3.99
C LYS A 183 8.92 -21.45 -5.42
N LYS A 184 7.75 -20.87 -5.66
CA LYS A 184 7.25 -20.42 -6.97
C LYS A 184 6.39 -19.17 -6.81
N GLY A 185 6.14 -18.47 -7.93
CA GLY A 185 5.29 -17.28 -7.96
C GLY A 185 5.94 -16.03 -7.36
N PRO A 186 5.15 -14.96 -7.08
CA PRO A 186 5.67 -13.69 -6.62
C PRO A 186 6.42 -13.74 -5.28
N GLY A 187 6.08 -14.68 -4.41
CA GLY A 187 6.75 -14.85 -3.12
C GLY A 187 8.17 -15.39 -3.23
N SER A 188 8.49 -16.14 -4.30
CA SER A 188 9.87 -16.60 -4.56
C SER A 188 10.73 -15.57 -5.28
N MET A 189 10.14 -14.49 -5.76
CA MET A 189 10.84 -13.40 -6.44
C MET A 189 11.11 -12.27 -5.44
N HIS A 190 12.36 -12.10 -5.06
CA HIS A 190 12.75 -11.07 -4.10
C HIS A 190 14.22 -10.70 -4.23
N ALA A 191 14.55 -9.45 -3.95
CA ALA A 191 15.92 -9.00 -3.77
C ALA A 191 16.55 -9.65 -2.53
N VAL A 192 17.87 -9.65 -2.45
CA VAL A 192 18.58 -10.11 -1.25
C VAL A 192 18.14 -9.29 -0.04
N TRP A 193 17.95 -9.95 1.10
CA TRP A 193 17.29 -9.38 2.28
C TRP A 193 17.90 -8.06 2.78
N TYR A 194 19.24 -7.93 2.76
CA TYR A 194 19.92 -6.73 3.23
C TYR A 194 19.73 -5.53 2.27
N ALA A 195 19.67 -5.77 0.96
CA ALA A 195 19.37 -4.74 -0.02
C ALA A 195 17.89 -4.30 0.09
N ALA A 196 16.97 -5.27 0.24
CA ALA A 196 15.55 -5.01 0.46
C ALA A 196 15.30 -4.18 1.73
N LEU A 197 15.96 -4.52 2.84
CA LEU A 197 15.93 -3.77 4.09
C LEU A 197 16.50 -2.35 3.91
N GLY A 198 17.69 -2.23 3.30
CA GLY A 198 18.37 -0.94 3.09
C GLY A 198 17.56 0.02 2.23
N VAL A 199 17.03 -0.46 1.09
CA VAL A 199 16.14 0.33 0.23
C VAL A 199 14.85 0.68 0.97
N GLY A 200 14.28 -0.25 1.74
CA GLY A 200 13.12 0.01 2.60
C GLY A 200 13.37 1.11 3.62
N LEU A 201 14.54 1.11 4.30
CA LEU A 201 14.94 2.15 5.25
C LEU A 201 14.98 3.53 4.58
N VAL A 202 15.68 3.65 3.46
CA VAL A 202 15.78 4.91 2.70
C VAL A 202 14.40 5.37 2.24
N PHE A 203 13.57 4.44 1.73
CA PHE A 203 12.22 4.74 1.30
C PHE A 203 11.35 5.23 2.46
N GLY A 204 11.47 4.64 3.66
CA GLY A 204 10.77 5.07 4.88
C GLY A 204 11.16 6.48 5.30
N VAL A 205 12.46 6.82 5.24
CA VAL A 205 12.97 8.18 5.48
C VAL A 205 12.36 9.17 4.49
N ILE A 206 12.39 8.85 3.20
CA ILE A 206 11.83 9.69 2.13
C ILE A 206 10.33 9.87 2.32
N ALA A 207 9.59 8.79 2.58
CA ALA A 207 8.14 8.80 2.75
C ALA A 207 7.71 9.63 3.98
N GLN A 208 8.48 9.61 5.08
CA GLN A 208 8.22 10.47 6.22
C GLN A 208 8.54 11.94 5.92
N LYS A 209 9.69 12.23 5.32
CA LYS A 209 10.12 13.60 5.04
C LYS A 209 9.28 14.31 3.98
N SER A 210 8.86 13.60 2.95
CA SER A 210 7.97 14.12 1.91
C SER A 210 6.50 14.09 2.33
N ARG A 211 6.15 13.42 3.44
CA ARG A 211 4.77 13.09 3.81
C ARG A 211 4.03 12.34 2.70
N MET A 212 4.75 11.49 1.97
CA MET A 212 4.25 10.78 0.80
C MET A 212 2.95 10.04 1.09
N CYS A 213 1.93 10.34 0.28
CA CYS A 213 0.64 9.70 0.34
C CYS A 213 -0.06 9.80 -1.02
N PHE A 214 -0.36 8.67 -1.65
CA PHE A 214 -1.00 8.65 -2.96
C PHE A 214 -2.43 9.20 -2.92
N ALA A 215 -3.22 8.82 -1.91
CA ALA A 215 -4.55 9.40 -1.72
C ALA A 215 -4.47 10.88 -1.30
N GLY A 216 -3.51 11.24 -0.45
CA GLY A 216 -3.29 12.61 -0.02
C GLY A 216 -2.96 13.54 -1.17
N SER A 217 -2.15 13.11 -2.14
CA SER A 217 -1.79 13.95 -3.29
C SER A 217 -3.00 14.32 -4.15
N LEU A 218 -3.89 13.38 -4.44
CA LEU A 218 -5.13 13.65 -5.18
C LEU A 218 -6.12 14.46 -4.34
N ARG A 219 -6.27 14.14 -3.06
CA ARG A 219 -7.09 14.91 -2.12
C ARG A 219 -6.66 16.39 -2.08
N ASP A 220 -5.35 16.64 -1.97
CA ASP A 220 -4.82 18.00 -1.87
C ASP A 220 -5.03 18.79 -3.19
N ILE A 221 -4.97 18.11 -4.35
CA ILE A 221 -5.35 18.71 -5.63
C ILE A 221 -6.84 19.07 -5.63
N ILE A 222 -7.71 18.16 -5.19
CA ILE A 222 -9.18 18.36 -5.21
C ILE A 222 -9.61 19.45 -4.21
N LEU A 223 -9.03 19.45 -3.01
CA LEU A 223 -9.45 20.34 -1.93
C LEU A 223 -8.75 21.71 -1.97
N LEU A 224 -7.45 21.72 -2.29
CA LEU A 224 -6.58 22.88 -2.10
C LEU A 224 -5.93 23.36 -3.41
N LYS A 225 -6.11 22.67 -4.54
CA LYS A 225 -5.39 22.91 -5.81
C LYS A 225 -3.86 22.81 -5.65
N ASP A 226 -3.39 22.05 -4.67
CA ASP A 226 -1.97 21.90 -4.36
C ASP A 226 -1.39 20.65 -5.01
N PHE A 227 -0.46 20.86 -5.96
CA PHE A 227 0.22 19.80 -6.71
C PHE A 227 1.57 19.41 -6.12
N ARG A 228 1.99 19.97 -4.98
CA ARG A 228 3.32 19.72 -4.40
C ARG A 228 3.54 18.24 -4.09
N LEU A 229 2.61 17.62 -3.39
CA LEU A 229 2.73 16.21 -3.01
C LEU A 229 2.65 15.28 -4.24
N PHE A 230 1.92 15.69 -5.28
CA PHE A 230 1.85 14.95 -6.54
C PHE A 230 3.20 14.88 -7.26
N SER A 231 4.09 15.86 -7.06
CA SER A 231 5.44 15.87 -7.65
C SER A 231 6.28 14.68 -7.18
N VAL A 232 6.09 14.18 -5.96
CA VAL A 232 6.78 12.96 -5.46
C VAL A 232 6.37 11.76 -6.30
N ILE A 233 5.06 11.62 -6.56
CA ILE A 233 4.52 10.52 -7.36
C ILE A 233 5.02 10.62 -8.81
N GLY A 234 5.05 11.82 -9.37
CA GLY A 234 5.61 12.10 -10.69
C GLY A 234 7.07 11.69 -10.80
N GLY A 235 7.88 11.95 -9.77
CA GLY A 235 9.28 11.51 -9.72
C GLY A 235 9.44 9.99 -9.76
N ILE A 236 8.64 9.26 -8.96
CA ILE A 236 8.62 7.78 -8.99
C ILE A 236 8.20 7.28 -10.38
N PHE A 237 7.13 7.86 -10.94
CA PHE A 237 6.62 7.46 -12.25
C PHE A 237 7.64 7.64 -13.37
N ILE A 238 8.30 8.81 -13.43
CA ILE A 238 9.30 9.12 -14.46
C ILE A 238 10.48 8.15 -14.41
N VAL A 239 11.03 7.90 -13.22
CA VAL A 239 12.18 6.98 -13.07
C VAL A 239 11.79 5.57 -13.49
N MET A 240 10.62 5.10 -13.04
CA MET A 240 10.16 3.76 -13.38
C MET A 240 9.77 3.64 -14.87
N LEU A 241 9.27 4.70 -15.50
CA LEU A 241 9.02 4.73 -16.94
C LEU A 241 10.34 4.60 -17.71
N ILE A 242 11.38 5.38 -17.35
CA ILE A 242 12.72 5.29 -17.96
C ILE A 242 13.28 3.87 -17.76
N TYR A 243 13.19 3.32 -16.54
CA TYR A 243 13.66 1.98 -16.25
C TYR A 243 12.94 0.92 -17.10
N ASN A 244 11.60 1.00 -17.21
CA ASN A 244 10.82 0.03 -17.99
C ASN A 244 11.10 0.13 -19.49
N ILE A 245 11.34 1.34 -20.02
CA ILE A 245 11.76 1.52 -21.43
C ILE A 245 13.16 0.93 -21.63
N ALA A 246 14.11 1.26 -20.78
CA ALA A 246 15.50 0.80 -20.88
C ALA A 246 15.65 -0.73 -20.75
N THR A 247 14.73 -1.38 -20.02
CA THR A 247 14.72 -2.84 -19.81
C THR A 247 13.71 -3.58 -20.69
N GLU A 248 13.13 -2.91 -21.69
CA GLU A 248 12.15 -3.45 -22.64
C GLU A 248 10.88 -4.04 -21.97
N ASN A 249 10.60 -3.59 -20.74
CA ASN A 249 9.42 -4.00 -20.00
C ASN A 249 8.19 -3.10 -20.27
N PHE A 250 8.38 -1.94 -20.92
CA PHE A 250 7.29 -1.07 -21.30
C PHE A 250 6.53 -1.64 -22.51
N LYS A 251 5.27 -2.00 -22.28
CA LYS A 251 4.36 -2.48 -23.35
C LYS A 251 2.94 -2.06 -23.03
N PHE A 252 2.26 -1.43 -23.99
CA PHE A 252 0.81 -1.23 -23.87
C PHE A 252 0.08 -2.55 -23.99
N VAL A 253 -0.33 -3.10 -22.85
CA VAL A 253 -1.06 -4.38 -22.78
C VAL A 253 -2.31 -4.20 -21.93
N ALA A 254 -3.35 -5.02 -22.20
CA ALA A 254 -4.60 -4.97 -21.43
C ALA A 254 -4.34 -5.17 -19.93
N PHE A 255 -3.40 -6.04 -19.58
CA PHE A 255 -2.93 -6.28 -18.22
C PHE A 255 -1.44 -6.68 -18.22
N GLY A 256 -0.70 -6.18 -17.27
CA GLY A 256 0.71 -6.52 -17.04
C GLY A 256 0.89 -7.78 -16.17
N PRO A 257 2.14 -8.15 -15.83
CA PRO A 257 2.41 -9.26 -14.93
C PRO A 257 1.71 -9.10 -13.57
N ILE A 258 1.16 -10.20 -13.06
CA ILE A 258 0.44 -10.26 -11.77
C ILE A 258 -0.70 -9.20 -11.71
N ALA A 259 -1.47 -9.10 -12.77
CA ALA A 259 -2.63 -8.23 -12.94
C ALA A 259 -3.80 -9.03 -13.54
N HIS A 260 -4.96 -8.42 -13.71
CA HIS A 260 -6.10 -9.06 -14.39
C HIS A 260 -6.86 -8.06 -15.26
N ALA A 261 -7.61 -8.60 -16.25
CA ALA A 261 -8.30 -7.83 -17.27
C ALA A 261 -9.72 -7.39 -16.87
N GLN A 262 -10.23 -7.80 -15.72
CA GLN A 262 -11.61 -7.49 -15.31
C GLN A 262 -11.76 -6.01 -14.93
N THR A 263 -12.08 -5.18 -15.92
CA THR A 263 -12.12 -3.70 -15.87
C THR A 263 -12.99 -3.19 -14.72
N ILE A 264 -14.23 -3.69 -14.58
CA ILE A 264 -15.18 -3.23 -13.56
C ILE A 264 -14.63 -3.45 -12.15
N TRP A 265 -14.02 -4.60 -11.90
CA TRP A 265 -13.47 -4.93 -10.59
C TRP A 265 -12.19 -4.16 -10.29
N ASN A 266 -11.39 -3.79 -11.31
CA ASN A 266 -10.27 -2.87 -11.16
C ASN A 266 -10.76 -1.47 -10.75
N ILE A 267 -11.86 -0.97 -11.33
CA ILE A 267 -12.44 0.33 -10.97
C ILE A 267 -13.01 0.29 -9.56
N LEU A 268 -13.92 -0.66 -9.26
CA LEU A 268 -14.65 -0.70 -8.00
C LEU A 268 -13.74 -0.96 -6.80
N SER A 269 -12.77 -1.88 -6.94
CA SER A 269 -11.82 -2.17 -5.86
C SER A 269 -10.93 -0.97 -5.56
N MET A 270 -10.40 -0.30 -6.59
CA MET A 270 -9.58 0.90 -6.40
C MET A 270 -10.39 2.11 -5.96
N TYR A 271 -11.67 2.23 -6.34
CA TYR A 271 -12.60 3.19 -5.78
C TYR A 271 -12.73 3.00 -4.25
N ALA A 272 -12.97 1.76 -3.81
CA ALA A 272 -13.05 1.45 -2.38
C ALA A 272 -11.73 1.77 -1.65
N VAL A 273 -10.57 1.44 -2.24
CA VAL A 273 -9.25 1.79 -1.68
C VAL A 273 -9.06 3.31 -1.57
N GLY A 274 -9.42 4.07 -2.61
CA GLY A 274 -9.31 5.53 -2.61
C GLY A 274 -10.20 6.19 -1.56
N PHE A 275 -11.45 5.77 -1.50
CA PHE A 275 -12.43 6.28 -0.52
C PHE A 275 -11.99 5.94 0.91
N CYS A 276 -11.65 4.68 1.17
CA CYS A 276 -11.15 4.22 2.47
C CYS A 276 -9.89 4.97 2.91
N ALA A 277 -8.93 5.18 1.99
CA ALA A 277 -7.69 5.88 2.29
C ALA A 277 -7.91 7.33 2.73
N VAL A 278 -8.93 8.01 2.18
CA VAL A 278 -9.29 9.36 2.63
C VAL A 278 -9.94 9.32 4.01
N LEU A 279 -10.86 8.39 4.26
CA LEU A 279 -11.49 8.24 5.58
C LEU A 279 -10.48 7.92 6.68
N LEU A 280 -9.46 7.10 6.39
CA LEU A 280 -8.36 6.76 7.30
C LEU A 280 -7.30 7.87 7.45
N GLY A 281 -7.32 8.88 6.55
CA GLY A 281 -6.31 9.93 6.52
C GLY A 281 -5.00 9.54 5.83
N GLY A 282 -4.94 8.39 5.12
CA GLY A 282 -3.76 7.98 4.36
C GLY A 282 -3.89 6.62 3.67
N CYS A 283 -3.18 6.47 2.54
CA CYS A 283 -3.06 5.21 1.81
C CYS A 283 -2.24 4.17 2.61
N PRO A 284 -2.19 2.89 2.18
CA PRO A 284 -1.44 1.85 2.89
C PRO A 284 -0.01 2.24 3.27
N LEU A 285 0.73 2.88 2.36
CA LEU A 285 2.07 3.38 2.64
C LEU A 285 2.07 4.41 3.78
N ARG A 286 1.17 5.39 3.73
CA ARG A 286 1.11 6.44 4.75
C ARG A 286 0.75 5.88 6.12
N GLN A 287 -0.09 4.84 6.19
CA GLN A 287 -0.42 4.17 7.45
C GLN A 287 0.82 3.48 8.07
N LEU A 288 1.65 2.80 7.26
CA LEU A 288 2.92 2.22 7.76
C LEU A 288 3.86 3.29 8.30
N VAL A 289 4.04 4.37 7.56
CA VAL A 289 4.91 5.49 7.96
C VAL A 289 4.41 6.14 9.25
N LEU A 290 3.11 6.42 9.36
CA LEU A 290 2.52 7.00 10.56
C LEU A 290 2.63 6.05 11.76
N ALA A 291 2.43 4.76 11.56
CA ALA A 291 2.60 3.76 12.60
C ALA A 291 4.06 3.72 13.10
N GLY A 292 5.05 3.82 12.19
CA GLY A 292 6.46 3.97 12.54
C GLY A 292 6.78 5.26 13.31
N THR A 293 6.05 6.34 13.06
CA THR A 293 6.28 7.66 13.73
C THR A 293 5.48 7.84 15.01
N GLY A 294 4.85 6.79 15.54
CA GLY A 294 4.23 6.77 16.87
C GLY A 294 2.70 6.85 16.89
N SER A 295 2.02 6.83 15.72
CA SER A 295 0.55 6.82 15.67
C SER A 295 -0.02 5.45 16.00
N SER A 296 -0.55 5.26 17.22
CA SER A 296 -1.26 4.04 17.63
C SER A 296 -2.51 3.78 16.77
N ASP A 297 -3.20 4.84 16.33
CA ASP A 297 -4.33 4.74 15.41
C ASP A 297 -3.94 4.11 14.08
N SER A 298 -2.75 4.46 13.56
CA SER A 298 -2.22 3.86 12.34
C SER A 298 -1.71 2.43 12.56
N VAL A 299 -1.19 2.11 13.75
CA VAL A 299 -0.86 0.73 14.13
C VAL A 299 -2.08 -0.17 14.04
N ILE A 300 -3.24 0.27 14.58
CA ILE A 300 -4.50 -0.48 14.49
C ILE A 300 -4.93 -0.66 13.03
N THR A 301 -4.77 0.37 12.19
CA THR A 301 -5.05 0.26 10.75
C THR A 301 -4.12 -0.75 10.07
N VAL A 302 -2.82 -0.74 10.39
CA VAL A 302 -1.83 -1.70 9.87
C VAL A 302 -2.16 -3.13 10.31
N LEU A 303 -2.56 -3.33 11.55
CA LEU A 303 -3.06 -4.63 12.05
C LEU A 303 -4.30 -5.08 11.27
N GLY A 304 -5.25 -4.16 11.00
CA GLY A 304 -6.40 -4.43 10.14
C GLY A 304 -5.98 -4.84 8.72
N MET A 305 -4.98 -4.18 8.14
CA MET A 305 -4.43 -4.58 6.84
C MET A 305 -3.78 -5.97 6.89
N PHE A 306 -3.03 -6.28 7.93
CA PHE A 306 -2.38 -7.57 8.10
C PHE A 306 -3.40 -8.72 8.22
N VAL A 307 -4.41 -8.54 9.07
CA VAL A 307 -5.52 -9.51 9.22
C VAL A 307 -6.34 -9.58 7.92
N GLY A 308 -6.58 -8.44 7.26
CA GLY A 308 -7.25 -8.37 5.97
C GLY A 308 -6.55 -9.16 4.88
N ALA A 309 -5.21 -9.23 4.90
CA ALA A 309 -4.43 -10.05 3.97
C ALA A 309 -4.67 -11.55 4.19
N ALA A 310 -4.63 -11.99 5.44
CA ALA A 310 -4.95 -13.37 5.80
C ALA A 310 -6.39 -13.73 5.40
N PHE A 311 -7.34 -12.87 5.76
CA PHE A 311 -8.75 -13.02 5.44
C PHE A 311 -8.99 -13.12 3.93
N ALA A 312 -8.33 -12.26 3.13
CA ALA A 312 -8.46 -12.26 1.68
C ALA A 312 -8.09 -13.61 1.04
N HIS A 313 -7.04 -14.26 1.53
CA HIS A 313 -6.61 -15.54 0.98
C HIS A 313 -7.38 -16.73 1.54
N ASN A 314 -7.64 -16.75 2.84
CA ASN A 314 -8.36 -17.86 3.48
C ASN A 314 -9.82 -17.98 3.01
N PHE A 315 -10.46 -16.86 2.69
CA PHE A 315 -11.85 -16.81 2.19
C PHE A 315 -11.96 -16.62 0.67
N LYS A 316 -10.84 -16.74 -0.06
CA LYS A 316 -10.80 -16.60 -1.53
C LYS A 316 -11.37 -15.28 -2.05
N LEU A 317 -11.10 -14.18 -1.33
CA LEU A 317 -11.52 -12.83 -1.72
C LEU A 317 -10.51 -12.15 -2.65
N ALA A 318 -9.22 -12.50 -2.52
CA ALA A 318 -8.17 -11.96 -3.37
C ALA A 318 -8.35 -12.39 -4.82
N ALA A 319 -8.03 -11.50 -5.75
CA ALA A 319 -8.07 -11.83 -7.17
C ALA A 319 -6.94 -12.79 -7.57
N GLY A 320 -7.21 -13.61 -8.58
CA GLY A 320 -6.20 -14.35 -9.31
C GLY A 320 -5.54 -13.46 -10.38
N ALA A 321 -4.24 -13.63 -10.62
CA ALA A 321 -3.59 -13.01 -11.76
C ALA A 321 -4.07 -13.63 -13.07
N ALA A 322 -4.24 -12.79 -14.12
CA ALA A 322 -4.47 -13.28 -15.46
C ALA A 322 -3.23 -14.00 -16.00
N ALA A 323 -3.44 -14.97 -16.86
CA ALA A 323 -2.39 -15.70 -17.55
C ALA A 323 -2.62 -15.64 -19.07
N VAL A 324 -1.54 -15.37 -19.82
CA VAL A 324 -1.53 -15.53 -21.27
C VAL A 324 -1.16 -16.97 -21.56
N GLU A 325 -1.81 -17.57 -22.55
CA GLU A 325 -1.52 -18.92 -22.96
C GLU A 325 -0.04 -19.08 -23.36
N ASN A 326 0.58 -20.10 -22.85
CA ASN A 326 1.95 -20.47 -23.21
C ASN A 326 2.06 -22.00 -23.20
N ALA A 327 1.86 -22.58 -24.37
CA ALA A 327 1.87 -24.03 -24.57
C ALA A 327 3.19 -24.67 -24.16
N ALA A 328 4.34 -24.00 -24.39
CA ALA A 328 5.67 -24.49 -24.02
C ALA A 328 5.86 -24.60 -22.49
N LYS A 329 5.09 -23.83 -21.70
CA LYS A 329 5.12 -23.85 -20.22
C LYS A 329 3.86 -24.49 -19.62
N GLY A 330 2.98 -25.07 -20.43
CA GLY A 330 1.72 -25.66 -19.97
C GLY A 330 0.75 -24.65 -19.33
N ILE A 331 0.90 -23.35 -19.62
CA ILE A 331 0.06 -22.30 -19.07
C ILE A 331 -1.15 -22.11 -19.96
N LYS A 332 -2.36 -22.30 -19.43
CA LYS A 332 -3.63 -21.99 -20.11
C LYS A 332 -3.97 -20.52 -19.93
N ALA A 333 -4.62 -19.93 -20.94
CA ALA A 333 -5.16 -18.58 -20.85
C ALA A 333 -6.17 -18.49 -19.69
N ALA A 334 -6.07 -17.42 -18.87
CA ALA A 334 -6.99 -17.12 -17.80
C ALA A 334 -7.18 -15.61 -17.67
N ALA A 335 -8.42 -15.15 -17.62
CA ALA A 335 -8.72 -13.73 -17.46
C ALA A 335 -8.32 -13.17 -16.09
N GLY A 336 -8.12 -14.05 -15.10
CA GLY A 336 -7.87 -13.65 -13.72
C GLY A 336 -9.04 -12.90 -13.10
N GLY A 337 -8.75 -12.16 -12.04
CA GLY A 337 -9.74 -11.33 -11.34
C GLY A 337 -10.32 -12.00 -10.10
N PRO A 338 -11.21 -11.28 -9.38
CA PRO A 338 -11.86 -11.81 -8.19
C PRO A 338 -12.91 -12.85 -8.54
N GLY A 339 -12.95 -13.93 -7.74
CA GLY A 339 -14.09 -14.82 -7.69
C GLY A 339 -15.33 -14.14 -7.07
N ILE A 340 -16.47 -14.84 -7.06
CA ILE A 340 -17.74 -14.29 -6.56
C ILE A 340 -17.62 -13.73 -5.13
N ASN A 341 -16.87 -14.40 -4.25
CA ASN A 341 -16.67 -13.93 -2.88
C ASN A 341 -15.97 -12.57 -2.84
N GLY A 342 -14.92 -12.38 -3.66
CA GLY A 342 -14.20 -11.12 -3.77
C GLY A 342 -15.08 -10.00 -4.34
N GLN A 343 -15.93 -10.32 -5.33
CA GLN A 343 -16.88 -9.39 -5.93
C GLN A 343 -17.91 -8.91 -4.90
N ILE A 344 -18.53 -9.84 -4.17
CA ILE A 344 -19.50 -9.53 -3.11
C ILE A 344 -18.81 -8.68 -2.02
N PHE A 345 -17.59 -9.04 -1.61
CA PHE A 345 -16.87 -8.28 -0.59
C PHE A 345 -16.62 -6.83 -1.01
N VAL A 346 -16.23 -6.57 -2.27
CA VAL A 346 -16.03 -5.21 -2.79
C VAL A 346 -17.31 -4.39 -2.71
N ILE A 347 -18.46 -4.97 -3.12
CA ILE A 347 -19.76 -4.29 -3.07
C ILE A 347 -20.13 -3.96 -1.61
N ILE A 348 -20.06 -4.94 -0.70
CA ILE A 348 -20.33 -4.74 0.72
C ILE A 348 -19.40 -3.69 1.32
N SER A 349 -18.11 -3.70 0.92
CA SER A 349 -17.13 -2.72 1.37
C SER A 349 -17.50 -1.30 0.96
N ILE A 350 -17.94 -1.08 -0.28
CA ILE A 350 -18.39 0.24 -0.74
C ILE A 350 -19.58 0.72 0.07
N ILE A 351 -20.58 -0.14 0.32
CA ILE A 351 -21.73 0.19 1.15
C ILE A 351 -21.28 0.55 2.57
N ALA A 352 -20.43 -0.27 3.19
CA ALA A 352 -19.90 -0.02 4.52
C ALA A 352 -19.13 1.30 4.63
N LEU A 353 -18.35 1.66 3.59
CA LEU A 353 -17.63 2.93 3.54
C LEU A 353 -18.59 4.13 3.54
N PHE A 354 -19.71 4.06 2.80
CA PHE A 354 -20.74 5.09 2.85
C PHE A 354 -21.40 5.18 4.22
N ILE A 355 -21.75 4.05 4.85
CA ILE A 355 -22.33 4.02 6.21
C ILE A 355 -21.36 4.70 7.19
N VAL A 356 -20.08 4.34 7.18
CA VAL A 356 -19.04 4.95 8.04
C VAL A 356 -18.93 6.45 7.77
N ALA A 357 -18.95 6.85 6.51
CA ALA A 357 -18.81 8.26 6.11
C ALA A 357 -20.00 9.10 6.60
N PHE A 358 -21.25 8.62 6.41
CA PHE A 358 -22.45 9.31 6.90
C PHE A 358 -22.49 9.33 8.44
N TYR A 359 -22.16 8.22 9.09
CA TYR A 359 -22.11 8.16 10.56
C TYR A 359 -21.09 9.17 11.12
N GLY A 360 -19.88 9.25 10.54
CA GLY A 360 -18.85 10.19 10.98
C GLY A 360 -19.26 11.64 10.83
N VAL A 361 -19.95 12.02 9.73
CA VAL A 361 -20.49 13.37 9.55
C VAL A 361 -21.58 13.69 10.56
N LYS A 362 -22.51 12.75 10.82
CA LYS A 362 -23.59 12.94 11.78
C LYS A 362 -23.06 13.14 13.20
N ARG A 363 -22.09 12.33 13.60
CA ARG A 363 -21.47 12.37 14.93
C ARG A 363 -20.81 13.74 15.22
N GLU A 364 -20.14 14.34 14.25
CA GLU A 364 -19.51 15.67 14.44
C GLU A 364 -20.51 16.81 14.45
N LYS A 365 -21.66 16.68 13.79
CA LYS A 365 -22.74 17.71 13.84
C LYS A 365 -23.47 17.72 15.20
N ASN A 366 -23.45 16.58 15.92
CA ASN A 366 -24.14 16.43 17.20
C ASN A 366 -23.22 16.73 18.41
N LYS A 367 -21.96 17.15 18.17
CA LYS A 367 -21.03 17.66 19.18
C LYS A 367 -21.03 19.18 19.21
#